data_d2131cb63554443e7edc6eb840c18cf4
#
_entry.id   d2131cb63554443e7edc6eb840c18cf4
#
_cell.length_a   1.000
_cell.length_b   1.000
_cell.length_c   1.000
_cell.angle_alpha   90.00
_cell.angle_beta   90.00
_cell.angle_gamma   90.00
#
_symmetry.space_group_name_H-M   'P 1'
#
loop_
_entity.id
_entity.type
_entity.pdbx_description
1 polymer ?
#
loop_
_entity_poly.entity_id
_entity_poly.type
_entity_poly.pdbx_seq_one_letter_code
_entity_poly.pdbx_strand_id
1 'polypeptide(L)'
;MKCKAFAKINLTLAITGIREDGYHTLHTVMQQVSLHDELTVEKADSLTFTCTDETLAGEKNLCVKGAKAFFARASISGGAGIHLEKSLPMGAGMGGGSADCAAVLNALNGLYGNPLTEEELLALGATLGADVPFCIKGGKCLCTGIGEVLTPLPSGETLYLVIAKGKESLSTPEMYRRADAARACWSNPEREGFYNDFEPVAEAVLPEISHLKRRLTELGASFAMMTGSGSAVFGIFETEEATFPAAEALQNEGFYAKPCHTL
;
A
#
# COMPACT_ATOMS: atom_id res chain seq x y z
N MET A 1 11.74 18.48 -7.19
CA MET A 1 10.36 18.05 -7.59
C MET A 1 9.61 17.63 -6.32
N LYS A 2 8.40 18.14 -6.12
CA LYS A 2 7.50 17.61 -5.07
C LYS A 2 6.59 16.56 -5.68
N CYS A 3 6.40 15.44 -5.01
CA CYS A 3 5.54 14.35 -5.46
C CYS A 3 4.82 13.69 -4.28
N LYS A 4 3.71 13.00 -4.58
CA LYS A 4 2.87 12.30 -3.62
C LYS A 4 3.05 10.80 -3.79
N ALA A 5 3.25 10.10 -2.68
CA ALA A 5 3.31 8.65 -2.61
C ALA A 5 1.96 8.10 -2.13
N PHE A 6 1.05 7.87 -3.05
CA PHE A 6 -0.31 7.44 -2.73
C PHE A 6 -0.35 6.02 -2.21
N ALA A 7 -1.09 5.82 -1.11
CA ALA A 7 -1.37 4.51 -0.55
C ALA A 7 -2.28 3.67 -1.46
N LYS A 8 -2.35 2.38 -1.17
CA LYS A 8 -3.28 1.44 -1.79
C LYS A 8 -4.14 0.75 -0.75
N ILE A 9 -5.28 0.25 -1.18
CA ILE A 9 -6.05 -0.78 -0.49
C ILE A 9 -6.22 -1.99 -1.39
N ASN A 10 -6.56 -3.15 -0.79
CA ASN A 10 -6.99 -4.33 -1.53
C ASN A 10 -8.51 -4.40 -1.44
N LEU A 11 -9.20 -4.31 -2.57
CA LEU A 11 -10.65 -4.51 -2.65
C LEU A 11 -11.00 -5.99 -2.61
N THR A 12 -10.16 -6.82 -3.24
CA THR A 12 -10.18 -8.27 -3.09
C THR A 12 -8.77 -8.77 -2.82
N LEU A 13 -8.61 -9.84 -2.06
CA LEU A 13 -7.34 -10.51 -1.88
C LEU A 13 -7.58 -12.01 -1.67
N ALA A 14 -7.29 -12.81 -2.69
CA ALA A 14 -7.25 -14.27 -2.62
C ALA A 14 -5.81 -14.77 -2.64
N ILE A 15 -5.51 -15.75 -1.79
CA ILE A 15 -4.29 -16.56 -1.88
C ILE A 15 -4.61 -17.75 -2.77
N THR A 16 -3.95 -17.89 -3.91
CA THR A 16 -4.29 -18.89 -4.93
C THR A 16 -3.34 -20.09 -4.97
N GLY A 17 -2.21 -20.00 -4.28
CA GLY A 17 -1.25 -21.09 -4.23
C GLY A 17 0.05 -20.70 -3.54
N ILE A 18 0.97 -21.66 -3.51
CA ILE A 18 2.35 -21.48 -3.02
C ILE A 18 3.28 -21.94 -4.13
N ARG A 19 4.25 -21.11 -4.49
CA ARG A 19 5.29 -21.39 -5.48
C ARG A 19 6.38 -22.30 -4.87
N GLU A 20 7.19 -22.90 -5.72
CA GLU A 20 8.32 -23.72 -5.29
C GLU A 20 9.38 -22.96 -4.49
N ASP A 21 9.49 -21.64 -4.72
CA ASP A 21 10.39 -20.73 -3.99
C ASP A 21 9.81 -20.28 -2.63
N GLY A 22 8.61 -20.76 -2.27
CA GLY A 22 7.94 -20.45 -1.00
C GLY A 22 7.10 -19.18 -1.01
N TYR A 23 7.08 -18.40 -2.10
CA TYR A 23 6.19 -17.25 -2.23
C TYR A 23 4.76 -17.71 -2.55
N HIS A 24 3.79 -16.96 -2.04
CA HIS A 24 2.38 -17.18 -2.34
C HIS A 24 1.97 -16.50 -3.63
N THR A 25 1.17 -17.20 -4.42
CA THR A 25 0.49 -16.58 -5.56
C THR A 25 -0.79 -15.94 -5.09
N LEU A 26 -1.07 -14.76 -5.62
CA LEU A 26 -2.20 -13.92 -5.27
C LEU A 26 -3.09 -13.65 -6.48
N HIS A 27 -4.35 -13.39 -6.19
CA HIS A 27 -5.29 -12.77 -7.10
C HIS A 27 -5.99 -11.66 -6.32
N THR A 28 -5.61 -10.40 -6.59
CA THR A 28 -6.03 -9.26 -5.77
C THR A 28 -6.36 -8.06 -6.64
N VAL A 29 -7.45 -7.39 -6.34
CA VAL A 29 -7.74 -6.07 -6.91
C VAL A 29 -7.18 -5.02 -5.97
N MET A 30 -6.14 -4.34 -6.41
CA MET A 30 -5.58 -3.19 -5.70
C MET A 30 -6.17 -1.89 -6.24
N GLN A 31 -6.44 -0.96 -5.34
CA GLN A 31 -6.98 0.35 -5.63
C GLN A 31 -6.15 1.43 -4.93
N GLN A 32 -5.68 2.41 -5.69
CA GLN A 32 -5.01 3.58 -5.16
C GLN A 32 -6.00 4.50 -4.45
N VAL A 33 -5.60 5.09 -3.33
CA VAL A 33 -6.43 6.01 -2.54
C VAL A 33 -5.74 7.37 -2.36
N SER A 34 -6.49 8.40 -2.02
CA SER A 34 -6.00 9.78 -1.91
C SER A 34 -5.09 10.05 -0.71
N LEU A 35 -5.01 9.13 0.28
CA LEU A 35 -4.01 9.20 1.34
C LEU A 35 -2.61 8.99 0.79
N HIS A 36 -1.66 9.81 1.22
CA HIS A 36 -0.31 9.80 0.68
C HIS A 36 0.72 10.31 1.67
N ASP A 37 1.97 9.94 1.44
CA ASP A 37 3.14 10.62 1.95
C ASP A 37 3.61 11.67 0.95
N GLU A 38 4.35 12.69 1.38
CA GLU A 38 4.93 13.70 0.51
C GLU A 38 6.43 13.52 0.40
N LEU A 39 6.96 13.67 -0.82
CA LEU A 39 8.39 13.64 -1.06
C LEU A 39 8.86 14.89 -1.82
N THR A 40 10.05 15.34 -1.45
CA THR A 40 10.82 16.29 -2.25
C THR A 40 12.05 15.57 -2.78
N VAL A 41 12.19 15.54 -4.11
CA VAL A 41 13.34 14.92 -4.81
C VAL A 41 14.01 15.95 -5.68
N GLU A 42 15.32 16.07 -5.57
CA GLU A 42 16.13 17.03 -6.36
C GLU A 42 17.43 16.37 -6.83
N LYS A 43 17.98 16.89 -7.94
CA LYS A 43 19.30 16.44 -8.39
C LYS A 43 20.37 16.90 -7.43
N ALA A 44 21.36 16.04 -7.18
CA ALA A 44 22.52 16.33 -6.35
C ALA A 44 23.74 15.55 -6.86
N ASP A 45 24.92 15.89 -6.36
CA ASP A 45 26.17 15.19 -6.71
C ASP A 45 26.25 13.80 -6.04
N SER A 46 25.57 13.63 -4.89
CA SER A 46 25.52 12.40 -4.13
C SER A 46 24.11 12.10 -3.67
N LEU A 47 23.84 10.82 -3.33
CA LEU A 47 22.57 10.40 -2.80
C LEU A 47 22.50 10.72 -1.30
N THR A 48 21.52 11.55 -0.93
CA THR A 48 21.17 11.85 0.46
C THR A 48 19.70 11.55 0.70
N PHE A 49 19.37 11.08 1.89
CA PHE A 49 18.01 10.77 2.31
C PHE A 49 17.72 11.29 3.71
N THR A 50 16.62 12.00 3.87
CA THR A 50 16.08 12.45 5.15
C THR A 50 14.60 12.09 5.25
N CYS A 51 14.11 11.89 6.47
CA CYS A 51 12.71 11.55 6.73
C CYS A 51 12.25 12.22 8.02
N THR A 52 10.98 12.64 8.08
CA THR A 52 10.37 13.16 9.32
C THR A 52 10.31 12.11 10.42
N ASP A 53 10.23 10.82 10.07
CA ASP A 53 10.42 9.71 11.02
C ASP A 53 11.88 9.23 10.93
N GLU A 54 12.69 9.65 11.93
CA GLU A 54 14.12 9.31 11.98
C GLU A 54 14.38 7.80 12.05
N THR A 55 13.43 7.00 12.52
CA THR A 55 13.57 5.54 12.60
C THR A 55 13.64 4.89 11.22
N LEU A 56 13.16 5.60 10.19
CA LEU A 56 13.18 5.17 8.79
C LEU A 56 14.43 5.66 8.03
N ALA A 57 15.30 6.44 8.67
CA ALA A 57 16.52 6.93 8.04
C ALA A 57 17.51 5.77 7.77
N GLY A 58 18.23 5.88 6.65
CA GLY A 58 19.36 5.01 6.33
C GLY A 58 19.14 4.04 5.17
N GLU A 59 20.15 3.21 4.92
CA GLU A 59 20.34 2.36 3.74
C GLU A 59 19.27 1.28 3.54
N LYS A 60 18.56 0.92 4.60
CA LYS A 60 17.50 -0.11 4.52
C LYS A 60 16.18 0.44 3.97
N ASN A 61 16.01 1.77 3.95
CA ASN A 61 14.80 2.40 3.42
C ASN A 61 14.63 2.12 1.93
N LEU A 62 13.40 1.81 1.51
CA LEU A 62 13.10 1.50 0.10
C LEU A 62 13.33 2.68 -0.84
N CYS A 63 13.18 3.93 -0.37
CA CYS A 63 13.53 5.12 -1.16
C CYS A 63 15.01 5.13 -1.54
N VAL A 64 15.89 4.82 -0.57
CA VAL A 64 17.33 4.75 -0.80
C VAL A 64 17.69 3.61 -1.75
N LYS A 65 17.10 2.43 -1.51
CA LYS A 65 17.31 1.26 -2.38
C LYS A 65 16.81 1.53 -3.80
N GLY A 66 15.62 2.13 -3.94
CA GLY A 66 15.04 2.52 -5.21
C GLY A 66 15.91 3.50 -5.98
N ALA A 67 16.39 4.55 -5.30
CA ALA A 67 17.29 5.53 -5.93
C ALA A 67 18.60 4.89 -6.42
N LYS A 68 19.24 4.05 -5.59
CA LYS A 68 20.45 3.31 -6.00
C LYS A 68 20.21 2.40 -7.19
N ALA A 69 19.10 1.65 -7.18
CA ALA A 69 18.71 0.76 -8.25
C ALA A 69 18.42 1.53 -9.56
N PHE A 70 17.76 2.70 -9.45
CA PHE A 70 17.50 3.59 -10.58
C PHE A 70 18.80 4.05 -11.23
N PHE A 71 19.75 4.64 -10.46
CA PHE A 71 21.01 5.13 -11.00
C PHE A 71 21.83 4.01 -11.65
N ALA A 72 21.86 2.83 -11.05
CA ALA A 72 22.52 1.66 -11.61
C ALA A 72 21.88 1.21 -12.94
N ARG A 73 20.53 1.10 -12.98
CA ARG A 73 19.79 0.64 -14.17
C ARG A 73 19.89 1.63 -15.32
N ALA A 74 19.82 2.94 -15.02
CA ALA A 74 19.90 4.00 -16.02
C ALA A 74 21.34 4.33 -16.43
N SER A 75 22.36 3.75 -15.81
CA SER A 75 23.78 4.03 -16.03
C SER A 75 24.12 5.53 -15.88
N ILE A 76 23.49 6.20 -14.91
CA ILE A 76 23.67 7.63 -14.65
C ILE A 76 24.66 7.82 -13.51
N SER A 77 25.71 8.60 -13.77
CA SER A 77 26.60 9.11 -12.72
C SER A 77 25.97 10.37 -12.14
N GLY A 78 25.62 10.34 -10.86
CA GLY A 78 24.95 11.45 -10.15
C GLY A 78 24.31 10.95 -8.86
N GLY A 79 23.55 11.83 -8.23
CA GLY A 79 22.83 11.52 -7.00
C GLY A 79 21.56 12.33 -6.86
N ALA A 80 20.89 12.17 -5.75
CA ALA A 80 19.66 12.91 -5.44
C ALA A 80 19.59 13.27 -3.96
N GLY A 81 19.06 14.45 -3.66
CA GLY A 81 18.53 14.80 -2.36
C GLY A 81 17.08 14.34 -2.27
N ILE A 82 16.76 13.48 -1.31
CA ILE A 82 15.42 12.97 -1.09
C ILE A 82 15.00 13.32 0.33
N HIS A 83 13.85 13.98 0.46
CA HIS A 83 13.20 14.23 1.75
C HIS A 83 11.80 13.62 1.74
N LEU A 84 11.50 12.78 2.74
CA LEU A 84 10.23 12.10 2.92
C LEU A 84 9.48 12.67 4.14
N GLU A 85 8.29 13.20 3.90
CA GLU A 85 7.32 13.57 4.95
C GLU A 85 6.34 12.41 5.16
N LYS A 86 6.52 11.65 6.25
CA LYS A 86 5.77 10.44 6.53
C LYS A 86 4.46 10.73 7.25
N SER A 87 3.33 10.44 6.61
CA SER A 87 1.97 10.61 7.12
C SER A 87 1.18 9.30 7.16
N LEU A 88 1.50 8.37 6.27
CA LEU A 88 0.88 7.05 6.24
C LEU A 88 1.35 6.18 7.42
N PRO A 89 0.45 5.44 8.07
CA PRO A 89 0.82 4.59 9.18
C PRO A 89 1.66 3.40 8.71
N MET A 90 2.71 3.07 9.47
CA MET A 90 3.56 1.91 9.19
C MET A 90 2.85 0.61 9.55
N GLY A 91 3.18 -0.49 8.84
CA GLY A 91 2.66 -1.82 9.11
C GLY A 91 1.14 -1.90 9.01
N ALA A 92 0.55 -1.18 8.06
CA ALA A 92 -0.89 -1.01 7.90
C ALA A 92 -1.49 -1.84 6.75
N GLY A 93 -0.68 -2.56 5.97
CA GLY A 93 -1.16 -3.27 4.78
C GLY A 93 -1.50 -2.34 3.59
N MET A 94 -1.09 -1.06 3.65
CA MET A 94 -1.43 -0.01 2.67
C MET A 94 -0.32 0.26 1.65
N GLY A 95 0.77 -0.49 1.67
CA GLY A 95 1.87 -0.33 0.72
C GLY A 95 2.68 0.97 0.86
N GLY A 96 2.65 1.67 2.01
CA GLY A 96 3.26 2.99 2.17
C GLY A 96 4.73 3.05 1.76
N GLY A 97 5.58 2.14 2.24
CA GLY A 97 7.00 2.11 1.84
C GLY A 97 7.21 1.80 0.35
N SER A 98 6.33 0.99 -0.26
CA SER A 98 6.34 0.73 -1.70
C SER A 98 5.90 1.95 -2.50
N ALA A 99 4.92 2.71 -1.99
CA ALA A 99 4.49 3.97 -2.57
C ALA A 99 5.59 5.03 -2.52
N ASP A 100 6.29 5.15 -1.39
CA ASP A 100 7.44 6.04 -1.26
C ASP A 100 8.54 5.71 -2.27
N CYS A 101 8.88 4.42 -2.41
CA CYS A 101 9.85 3.93 -3.38
C CYS A 101 9.42 4.23 -4.82
N ALA A 102 8.16 3.95 -5.16
CA ALA A 102 7.61 4.22 -6.49
C ALA A 102 7.64 5.72 -6.83
N ALA A 103 7.28 6.58 -5.87
CA ALA A 103 7.35 8.02 -6.05
C ALA A 103 8.79 8.49 -6.30
N VAL A 104 9.78 7.94 -5.61
CA VAL A 104 11.19 8.22 -5.87
C VAL A 104 11.60 7.78 -7.28
N LEU A 105 11.24 6.56 -7.70
CA LEU A 105 11.57 6.04 -9.04
C LEU A 105 10.97 6.93 -10.14
N ASN A 106 9.69 7.28 -10.04
CA ASN A 106 9.01 8.14 -10.99
C ASN A 106 9.62 9.56 -11.02
N ALA A 107 9.91 10.12 -9.84
CA ALA A 107 10.51 11.45 -9.73
C ALA A 107 11.93 11.50 -10.34
N LEU A 108 12.76 10.51 -10.02
CA LEU A 108 14.10 10.41 -10.60
C LEU A 108 14.05 10.23 -12.12
N ASN A 109 13.15 9.35 -12.60
CA ASN A 109 12.99 9.15 -14.04
C ASN A 109 12.65 10.47 -14.74
N GLY A 110 11.67 11.23 -14.24
CA GLY A 110 11.32 12.53 -14.79
C GLY A 110 12.46 13.57 -14.68
N LEU A 111 13.12 13.65 -13.52
CA LEU A 111 14.23 14.59 -13.30
C LEU A 111 15.41 14.34 -14.23
N TYR A 112 15.70 13.09 -14.57
CA TYR A 112 16.81 12.70 -15.43
C TYR A 112 16.43 12.54 -16.91
N GLY A 113 15.23 12.98 -17.33
CA GLY A 113 14.81 13.02 -18.74
C GLY A 113 14.23 11.72 -19.25
N ASN A 114 13.61 10.93 -18.37
CA ASN A 114 12.95 9.66 -18.66
C ASN A 114 13.87 8.63 -19.32
N PRO A 115 15.02 8.29 -18.71
CA PRO A 115 15.94 7.30 -19.29
C PRO A 115 15.38 5.89 -19.29
N LEU A 116 14.41 5.58 -18.43
CA LEU A 116 13.75 4.29 -18.36
C LEU A 116 12.31 4.37 -18.87
N THR A 117 11.89 3.38 -19.65
CA THR A 117 10.48 3.21 -20.03
C THR A 117 9.62 2.80 -18.84
N GLU A 118 8.29 2.88 -18.98
CA GLU A 118 7.38 2.40 -17.94
C GLU A 118 7.62 0.92 -17.61
N GLU A 119 7.79 0.08 -18.64
CA GLU A 119 8.07 -1.35 -18.47
C GLU A 119 9.35 -1.60 -17.68
N GLU A 120 10.41 -0.83 -17.96
CA GLU A 120 11.68 -0.91 -17.23
C GLU A 120 11.55 -0.46 -15.78
N LEU A 121 10.74 0.58 -15.51
CA LEU A 121 10.45 1.02 -14.15
C LEU A 121 9.64 -0.02 -13.37
N LEU A 122 8.63 -0.63 -13.99
CA LEU A 122 7.83 -1.70 -13.39
C LEU A 122 8.70 -2.92 -13.06
N ALA A 123 9.55 -3.34 -14.01
CA ALA A 123 10.49 -4.44 -13.80
C ALA A 123 11.50 -4.15 -12.69
N LEU A 124 12.03 -2.92 -12.63
CA LEU A 124 12.90 -2.47 -11.55
C LEU A 124 12.17 -2.48 -10.21
N GLY A 125 10.94 -1.94 -10.17
CA GLY A 125 10.07 -1.91 -8.98
C GLY A 125 9.82 -3.30 -8.41
N ALA A 126 9.56 -4.30 -9.26
CA ALA A 126 9.34 -5.69 -8.86
C ALA A 126 10.53 -6.30 -8.11
N THR A 127 11.77 -5.86 -8.40
CA THR A 127 12.97 -6.31 -7.66
C THR A 127 13.09 -5.70 -6.26
N LEU A 128 12.38 -4.60 -6.00
CA LEU A 128 12.43 -3.85 -4.75
C LEU A 128 11.29 -4.24 -3.79
N GLY A 129 10.13 -4.62 -4.34
CA GLY A 129 8.99 -5.08 -3.56
C GLY A 129 7.77 -5.37 -4.42
N ALA A 130 6.94 -6.33 -4.01
CA ALA A 130 5.80 -6.81 -4.79
C ALA A 130 4.75 -5.71 -5.08
N ASP A 131 4.52 -4.78 -4.14
CA ASP A 131 3.57 -3.67 -4.31
C ASP A 131 4.15 -2.47 -5.09
N VAL A 132 5.48 -2.40 -5.31
CA VAL A 132 6.13 -1.25 -5.97
C VAL A 132 5.63 -1.06 -7.40
N PRO A 133 5.49 -2.11 -8.23
CA PRO A 133 4.94 -1.97 -9.58
C PRO A 133 3.54 -1.34 -9.59
N PHE A 134 2.64 -1.80 -8.70
CA PHE A 134 1.32 -1.19 -8.57
C PHE A 134 1.40 0.30 -8.19
N CYS A 135 2.26 0.64 -7.22
CA CYS A 135 2.44 2.04 -6.80
C CYS A 135 3.06 2.93 -7.90
N ILE A 136 3.87 2.36 -8.82
CA ILE A 136 4.36 3.07 -10.01
C ILE A 136 3.21 3.35 -10.98
N LYS A 137 2.37 2.32 -11.25
CA LYS A 137 1.25 2.38 -12.21
C LYS A 137 0.10 3.21 -11.70
N GLY A 138 -0.32 2.99 -10.46
CA GLY A 138 -1.46 3.63 -9.81
C GLY A 138 -2.82 3.16 -10.31
N GLY A 139 -3.86 3.89 -9.91
CA GLY A 139 -5.25 3.62 -10.30
C GLY A 139 -5.82 2.34 -9.69
N LYS A 140 -6.46 1.51 -10.52
CA LYS A 140 -7.06 0.22 -10.15
C LYS A 140 -6.50 -0.89 -11.02
N CYS A 141 -5.97 -1.94 -10.42
CA CYS A 141 -5.42 -3.08 -11.15
C CYS A 141 -5.85 -4.41 -10.53
N LEU A 142 -6.08 -5.40 -11.39
CA LEU A 142 -5.96 -6.79 -11.00
C LEU A 142 -4.47 -7.14 -10.93
N CYS A 143 -4.02 -7.61 -9.77
CA CYS A 143 -2.63 -7.98 -9.54
C CYS A 143 -2.55 -9.50 -9.28
N THR A 144 -1.67 -10.16 -10.03
CA THR A 144 -1.41 -11.60 -9.94
C THR A 144 0.08 -11.88 -9.72
N GLY A 145 0.50 -13.15 -9.79
CA GLY A 145 1.85 -13.51 -9.37
C GLY A 145 1.98 -13.42 -7.85
N ILE A 146 3.00 -12.76 -7.34
CA ILE A 146 3.12 -12.40 -5.91
C ILE A 146 2.52 -10.98 -5.62
N GLY A 147 1.83 -10.39 -6.62
CA GLY A 147 1.24 -9.06 -6.62
C GLY A 147 1.84 -8.09 -7.65
N GLU A 148 2.87 -8.52 -8.39
CA GLU A 148 3.67 -7.71 -9.31
C GLU A 148 3.16 -7.71 -10.76
N VAL A 149 2.32 -8.67 -11.16
CA VAL A 149 1.78 -8.76 -12.52
C VAL A 149 0.48 -7.96 -12.58
N LEU A 150 0.49 -6.86 -13.30
CA LEU A 150 -0.59 -5.86 -13.31
C LEU A 150 -1.44 -5.95 -14.56
N THR A 151 -2.76 -6.04 -14.37
CA THR A 151 -3.76 -5.84 -15.41
C THR A 151 -4.63 -4.64 -15.02
N PRO A 152 -4.49 -3.47 -15.69
CA PRO A 152 -5.29 -2.30 -15.39
C PRO A 152 -6.79 -2.57 -15.52
N LEU A 153 -7.57 -2.04 -14.59
CA LEU A 153 -9.02 -2.12 -14.57
C LEU A 153 -9.64 -0.72 -14.70
N PRO A 154 -10.87 -0.60 -15.21
CA PRO A 154 -11.60 0.66 -15.16
C PRO A 154 -11.73 1.18 -13.72
N SER A 155 -11.58 2.48 -13.50
CA SER A 155 -11.63 3.10 -12.17
C SER A 155 -12.96 2.84 -11.44
N GLY A 156 -14.08 2.81 -12.17
CA GLY A 156 -15.39 2.66 -11.57
C GLY A 156 -15.86 3.94 -10.87
N GLU A 157 -16.84 3.81 -9.98
CA GLU A 157 -17.32 4.91 -9.15
C GLU A 157 -16.32 5.21 -8.04
N THR A 158 -16.25 6.48 -7.65
CA THR A 158 -15.42 6.91 -6.51
C THR A 158 -16.00 6.35 -5.21
N LEU A 159 -15.17 5.63 -4.45
CA LEU A 159 -15.52 5.17 -3.11
C LEU A 159 -15.00 6.18 -2.08
N TYR A 160 -15.87 6.64 -1.19
CA TYR A 160 -15.50 7.47 -0.06
C TYR A 160 -15.21 6.60 1.15
N LEU A 161 -14.04 6.78 1.75
CA LEU A 161 -13.49 5.84 2.71
C LEU A 161 -13.05 6.53 3.99
N VAL A 162 -13.14 5.79 5.10
CA VAL A 162 -12.34 6.06 6.30
C VAL A 162 -11.36 4.91 6.46
N ILE A 163 -10.07 5.23 6.52
CA ILE A 163 -9.02 4.27 6.89
C ILE A 163 -8.78 4.40 8.39
N ALA A 164 -8.88 3.30 9.13
CA ALA A 164 -8.63 3.26 10.56
C ALA A 164 -7.58 2.22 10.92
N LYS A 165 -6.76 2.49 11.94
CA LYS A 165 -5.73 1.58 12.44
C LYS A 165 -5.49 1.80 13.93
N GLY A 166 -5.32 0.73 14.66
CA GLY A 166 -4.83 0.76 16.03
C GLY A 166 -3.32 0.92 16.13
N LYS A 167 -2.80 0.78 17.32
CA LYS A 167 -1.36 0.94 17.59
C LYS A 167 -0.53 -0.23 17.09
N GLU A 168 -1.08 -1.45 17.16
CA GLU A 168 -0.35 -2.66 16.81
C GLU A 168 -0.29 -2.87 15.30
N SER A 169 0.75 -3.57 14.86
CA SER A 169 0.98 -3.95 13.47
C SER A 169 1.16 -5.45 13.37
N LEU A 170 0.74 -6.03 12.26
CA LEU A 170 0.91 -7.45 11.98
C LEU A 170 2.12 -7.66 11.08
N SER A 171 2.84 -8.76 11.31
CA SER A 171 3.94 -9.17 10.46
C SER A 171 3.41 -9.90 9.23
N THR A 172 3.68 -9.39 8.02
CA THR A 172 3.25 -10.03 6.76
C THR A 172 3.71 -11.49 6.65
N PRO A 173 4.97 -11.86 6.95
CA PRO A 173 5.38 -13.27 6.95
C PRO A 173 4.60 -14.14 7.94
N GLU A 174 4.25 -13.59 9.10
CA GLU A 174 3.43 -14.30 10.10
C GLU A 174 2.00 -14.53 9.58
N MET A 175 1.41 -13.53 8.89
CA MET A 175 0.08 -13.66 8.34
C MET A 175 0.02 -14.73 7.25
N TYR A 176 1.02 -14.80 6.36
CA TYR A 176 1.11 -15.90 5.38
C TYR A 176 1.19 -17.28 6.06
N ARG A 177 2.06 -17.43 7.07
CA ARG A 177 2.19 -18.70 7.80
C ARG A 177 0.86 -19.14 8.47
N ARG A 178 0.09 -18.17 8.99
CA ARG A 178 -1.23 -18.46 9.58
C ARG A 178 -2.27 -18.78 8.52
N ALA A 179 -2.27 -18.06 7.41
CA ALA A 179 -3.14 -18.35 6.28
C ALA A 179 -2.89 -19.76 5.70
N ASP A 180 -1.63 -20.22 5.70
CA ASP A 180 -1.27 -21.58 5.30
C ASP A 180 -1.93 -22.64 6.21
N ALA A 181 -1.98 -22.40 7.50
CA ALA A 181 -2.66 -23.28 8.44
C ALA A 181 -4.20 -23.26 8.27
N ALA A 182 -4.74 -22.20 7.69
CA ALA A 182 -6.16 -21.96 7.45
C ALA A 182 -6.56 -22.08 5.97
N ARG A 183 -5.87 -22.88 5.15
CA ARG A 183 -6.09 -22.99 3.69
C ARG A 183 -7.54 -23.24 3.28
N ALA A 184 -8.33 -23.93 4.11
CA ALA A 184 -9.75 -24.17 3.85
C ALA A 184 -10.58 -22.87 3.77
N CYS A 185 -10.02 -21.74 4.25
CA CYS A 185 -10.64 -20.42 4.22
C CYS A 185 -10.20 -19.57 3.02
N TRP A 186 -9.31 -20.07 2.15
CA TRP A 186 -8.88 -19.34 0.96
C TRP A 186 -10.04 -19.15 -0.02
N SER A 187 -10.22 -17.92 -0.47
CA SER A 187 -11.34 -17.56 -1.33
C SER A 187 -11.12 -18.04 -2.76
N ASN A 188 -12.21 -18.39 -3.43
CA ASN A 188 -12.19 -18.52 -4.88
C ASN A 188 -11.94 -17.11 -5.49
N PRO A 189 -10.92 -16.94 -6.37
CA PRO A 189 -10.65 -15.67 -7.04
C PRO A 189 -11.81 -15.11 -7.87
N GLU A 190 -12.75 -15.98 -8.30
CA GLU A 190 -13.94 -15.60 -9.04
C GLU A 190 -15.11 -15.17 -8.13
N ARG A 191 -14.91 -15.18 -6.80
CA ARG A 191 -15.91 -14.73 -5.85
C ARG A 191 -16.22 -13.25 -6.07
N GLU A 192 -17.50 -12.93 -6.14
CA GLU A 192 -17.96 -11.54 -6.22
C GLU A 192 -17.85 -10.83 -4.87
N GLY A 193 -17.76 -9.48 -4.95
CA GLY A 193 -17.69 -8.59 -3.79
C GLY A 193 -16.29 -8.43 -3.21
N PHE A 194 -16.22 -7.76 -2.08
CA PHE A 194 -14.97 -7.47 -1.37
C PHE A 194 -14.63 -8.61 -0.39
N TYR A 195 -13.37 -9.02 -0.37
CA TYR A 195 -12.88 -10.06 0.54
C TYR A 195 -11.37 -9.99 0.71
N ASN A 196 -10.87 -10.56 1.83
CA ASN A 196 -9.46 -10.63 2.15
C ASN A 196 -9.15 -11.92 2.93
N ASP A 197 -8.39 -12.82 2.34
CA ASP A 197 -8.04 -14.12 2.94
C ASP A 197 -7.19 -14.01 4.21
N PHE A 198 -6.50 -12.89 4.42
CA PHE A 198 -5.79 -12.63 5.68
C PHE A 198 -6.72 -12.20 6.82
N GLU A 199 -7.88 -11.63 6.52
CA GLU A 199 -8.72 -11.01 7.53
C GLU A 199 -9.12 -11.97 8.67
N PRO A 200 -9.62 -13.19 8.41
CA PRO A 200 -10.01 -14.11 9.49
C PRO A 200 -8.84 -14.47 10.41
N VAL A 201 -7.65 -14.68 9.86
CA VAL A 201 -6.47 -15.04 10.66
C VAL A 201 -5.88 -13.83 11.38
N ALA A 202 -6.00 -12.64 10.81
CA ALA A 202 -5.59 -11.40 11.42
C ALA A 202 -6.49 -11.01 12.59
N GLU A 203 -7.81 -11.15 12.45
CA GLU A 203 -8.79 -10.91 13.52
C GLU A 203 -8.58 -11.85 14.72
N ALA A 204 -8.20 -13.09 14.47
CA ALA A 204 -7.88 -14.05 15.54
C ALA A 204 -6.62 -13.65 16.33
N VAL A 205 -5.67 -12.93 15.70
CA VAL A 205 -4.44 -12.48 16.34
C VAL A 205 -4.60 -11.11 17.00
N LEU A 206 -5.33 -10.22 16.32
CA LEU A 206 -5.54 -8.85 16.75
C LEU A 206 -7.03 -8.50 16.69
N PRO A 207 -7.79 -8.78 17.79
CA PRO A 207 -9.23 -8.52 17.87
C PRO A 207 -9.64 -7.05 17.64
N GLU A 208 -8.70 -6.12 17.75
CA GLU A 208 -8.91 -4.71 17.44
C GLU A 208 -9.36 -4.50 15.99
N ILE A 209 -8.98 -5.38 15.05
CA ILE A 209 -9.43 -5.34 13.65
C ILE A 209 -10.94 -5.51 13.58
N SER A 210 -11.50 -6.55 14.24
CA SER A 210 -12.94 -6.78 14.31
C SER A 210 -13.67 -5.62 15.03
N HIS A 211 -13.02 -5.04 16.06
CA HIS A 211 -13.54 -3.87 16.75
C HIS A 211 -13.66 -2.67 15.82
N LEU A 212 -12.60 -2.34 15.08
CA LEU A 212 -12.59 -1.22 14.12
C LEU A 212 -13.62 -1.40 12.99
N LYS A 213 -13.77 -2.62 12.46
CA LYS A 213 -14.79 -2.93 11.44
C LYS A 213 -16.19 -2.64 11.97
N ARG A 214 -16.51 -3.13 13.19
CA ARG A 214 -17.80 -2.88 13.83
C ARG A 214 -18.00 -1.38 14.06
N ARG A 215 -17.00 -0.67 14.60
CA ARG A 215 -17.09 0.78 14.84
C ARG A 215 -17.35 1.57 13.57
N LEU A 216 -16.65 1.24 12.47
CA LEU A 216 -16.90 1.87 11.17
C LEU A 216 -18.35 1.67 10.70
N THR A 217 -18.90 0.43 10.87
CA THR A 217 -20.29 0.15 10.51
C THR A 217 -21.28 0.92 11.41
N GLU A 218 -21.04 1.00 12.71
CA GLU A 218 -21.84 1.79 13.65
C GLU A 218 -21.81 3.31 13.35
N LEU A 219 -20.71 3.77 12.73
CA LEU A 219 -20.52 5.15 12.29
C LEU A 219 -21.05 5.43 10.88
N GLY A 220 -21.74 4.46 10.25
CA GLY A 220 -22.44 4.64 8.99
C GLY A 220 -21.73 4.07 7.76
N ALA A 221 -20.62 3.33 7.91
CA ALA A 221 -20.05 2.62 6.78
C ALA A 221 -20.99 1.50 6.30
N SER A 222 -21.25 1.46 4.99
CA SER A 222 -22.04 0.38 4.34
C SER A 222 -21.27 -0.94 4.27
N PHE A 223 -19.94 -0.86 4.34
CA PHE A 223 -19.04 -2.00 4.34
C PHE A 223 -17.75 -1.66 5.09
N ALA A 224 -17.13 -2.65 5.75
CA ALA A 224 -15.80 -2.48 6.37
C ALA A 224 -14.97 -3.76 6.25
N MET A 225 -13.68 -3.61 5.91
CA MET A 225 -12.76 -4.71 5.70
C MET A 225 -11.31 -4.30 5.96
N MET A 226 -10.48 -5.28 6.38
CA MET A 226 -9.03 -5.10 6.51
C MET A 226 -8.36 -5.04 5.13
N THR A 227 -7.32 -4.21 4.97
CA THR A 227 -6.52 -4.16 3.75
C THR A 227 -5.18 -4.88 3.88
N GLY A 228 -4.75 -5.53 2.81
CA GLY A 228 -3.49 -6.27 2.76
C GLY A 228 -3.38 -7.32 3.85
N SER A 229 -2.21 -7.48 4.41
CA SER A 229 -1.97 -8.35 5.58
C SER A 229 -2.30 -7.67 6.92
N GLY A 230 -2.92 -6.50 6.89
CA GLY A 230 -3.34 -5.73 8.05
C GLY A 230 -2.21 -4.79 8.56
N SER A 231 -2.48 -4.06 9.63
CA SER A 231 -3.69 -4.11 10.49
C SER A 231 -4.73 -3.02 10.18
N ALA A 232 -4.56 -2.19 9.13
CA ALA A 232 -5.53 -1.16 8.82
C ALA A 232 -6.83 -1.75 8.26
N VAL A 233 -7.92 -1.09 8.61
CA VAL A 233 -9.28 -1.38 8.16
C VAL A 233 -9.78 -0.18 7.37
N PHE A 234 -10.55 -0.39 6.31
CA PHE A 234 -11.28 0.66 5.64
C PHE A 234 -12.79 0.46 5.76
N GLY A 235 -13.53 1.54 5.87
CA GLY A 235 -14.98 1.57 5.78
C GLY A 235 -15.42 2.37 4.57
N ILE A 236 -16.43 1.90 3.84
CA ILE A 236 -17.01 2.57 2.66
C ILE A 236 -18.24 3.35 3.10
N PHE A 237 -18.31 4.61 2.74
CA PHE A 237 -19.41 5.53 3.04
C PHE A 237 -20.11 5.98 1.76
N GLU A 238 -21.37 6.38 1.89
CA GLU A 238 -22.18 6.82 0.75
C GLU A 238 -21.71 8.16 0.19
N THR A 239 -21.26 9.08 1.06
CA THR A 239 -20.78 10.41 0.67
C THR A 239 -19.47 10.76 1.34
N GLU A 240 -18.74 11.73 0.78
CA GLU A 240 -17.52 12.26 1.37
C GLU A 240 -17.78 12.90 2.74
N GLU A 241 -18.87 13.66 2.86
CA GLU A 241 -19.23 14.36 4.10
C GLU A 241 -19.43 13.39 5.27
N ALA A 242 -19.96 12.20 5.03
CA ALA A 242 -20.17 11.18 6.07
C ALA A 242 -18.85 10.61 6.62
N THR A 243 -17.75 10.73 5.87
CA THR A 243 -16.45 10.22 6.33
C THR A 243 -15.81 11.06 7.41
N PHE A 244 -16.04 12.38 7.44
CA PHE A 244 -15.39 13.29 8.37
C PHE A 244 -15.78 13.03 9.83
N PRO A 245 -17.08 13.02 10.21
CA PRO A 245 -17.47 12.74 11.60
C PRO A 245 -17.10 11.32 12.03
N ALA A 246 -17.11 10.35 11.12
CA ALA A 246 -16.70 8.99 11.43
C ALA A 246 -15.20 8.89 11.75
N ALA A 247 -14.35 9.57 10.97
CA ALA A 247 -12.93 9.65 11.25
C ALA A 247 -12.63 10.38 12.56
N GLU A 248 -13.32 11.50 12.83
CA GLU A 248 -13.17 12.26 14.07
C GLU A 248 -13.56 11.42 15.31
N ALA A 249 -14.67 10.68 15.23
CA ALA A 249 -15.10 9.79 16.32
C ALA A 249 -14.02 8.75 16.66
N LEU A 250 -13.44 8.08 15.65
CA LEU A 250 -12.37 7.11 15.85
C LEU A 250 -11.07 7.75 16.38
N GLN A 251 -10.75 8.97 15.95
CA GLN A 251 -9.60 9.71 16.48
C GLN A 251 -9.79 10.04 17.97
N ASN A 252 -11.00 10.41 18.37
CA ASN A 252 -11.35 10.68 19.77
C ASN A 252 -11.28 9.39 20.63
N GLU A 253 -11.46 8.21 20.03
CA GLU A 253 -11.25 6.92 20.66
C GLU A 253 -9.76 6.51 20.72
N GLY A 254 -8.85 7.32 20.13
CA GLY A 254 -7.41 7.11 20.17
C GLY A 254 -6.84 6.29 19.00
N PHE A 255 -7.62 6.06 17.96
CA PHE A 255 -7.18 5.38 16.74
C PHE A 255 -6.60 6.35 15.72
N TYR A 256 -5.70 5.87 14.86
CA TYR A 256 -5.46 6.54 13.61
C TYR A 256 -6.72 6.41 12.76
N ALA A 257 -7.25 7.52 12.29
CA ALA A 257 -8.37 7.50 11.35
C ALA A 257 -8.27 8.68 10.40
N LYS A 258 -8.46 8.45 9.11
CA LYS A 258 -8.40 9.49 8.08
C LYS A 258 -9.46 9.25 7.01
N PRO A 259 -10.22 10.30 6.62
CA PRO A 259 -11.08 10.25 5.46
C PRO A 259 -10.24 10.25 4.18
N CYS A 260 -10.69 9.54 3.15
CA CYS A 260 -10.07 9.54 1.84
C CYS A 260 -11.04 9.02 0.77
N HIS A 261 -10.60 8.98 -0.48
CA HIS A 261 -11.36 8.41 -1.59
C HIS A 261 -10.44 7.64 -2.54
N THR A 262 -11.04 6.81 -3.40
CA THR A 262 -10.31 6.11 -4.46
C THR A 262 -9.95 7.06 -5.59
N LEU A 263 -8.77 6.83 -6.22
CA LEU A 263 -8.23 7.61 -7.34
C LEU A 263 -8.45 6.91 -8.68
#